data_18b59b1faf870b0c3a06ffece0eb97d6
#
_entry.id   18b59b1faf870b0c3a06ffece0eb97d6
#
_cell.length_a   1.000
_cell.length_b   1.000
_cell.length_c   1.000
_cell.angle_alpha   90.00
_cell.angle_beta   90.00
_cell.angle_gamma   90.00
#
_symmetry.space_group_name_H-M   'P 1'
#
loop_
_entity.id
_entity.type
_entity.pdbx_description
1 polymer ?
#
loop_
_entity_poly.entity_id
_entity_poly.type
_entity_poly.pdbx_seq_one_letter_code
_entity_poly.pdbx_strand_id
1 'polypeptide(L)'
;MNLKYHDLKHKLTALQTRLPEKEIESMQELLQVYDTTYHTGLDVLDIILNEKCRQALAKKISITCMGDGKALRFMDTMDIYSLFGNILENAVEAVENIEPAEKRVISLTIEQRGEMVFIDAMNYCGNKSLTYENGLPITTKTTEYGYHGFGLKSIRAIAEKYNGDVETSLTDGVF
;
A
#
# COMPACT_ATOMS: atom_id res chain seq x y z
N MET A 1 4.57 -18.94 -0.05
CA MET A 1 4.04 -19.25 -1.42
C MET A 1 2.97 -20.32 -1.28
N ASN A 2 1.74 -20.02 -1.69
CA ASN A 2 0.59 -20.89 -1.41
C ASN A 2 0.52 -22.00 -2.49
N LEU A 3 0.75 -23.26 -2.10
CA LEU A 3 0.72 -24.43 -3.02
C LEU A 3 -0.61 -24.51 -3.81
N LYS A 4 -1.72 -24.11 -3.20
CA LYS A 4 -3.04 -24.10 -3.85
C LYS A 4 -3.14 -23.09 -5.00
N TYR A 5 -2.45 -21.96 -4.89
CA TYR A 5 -2.40 -20.94 -5.95
C TYR A 5 -1.64 -21.45 -7.18
N HIS A 6 -0.47 -22.06 -6.95
CA HIS A 6 0.34 -22.62 -8.02
C HIS A 6 -0.43 -23.70 -8.81
N ASP A 7 -1.17 -24.55 -8.12
CA ASP A 7 -2.02 -25.58 -8.73
C ASP A 7 -3.19 -24.98 -9.52
N LEU A 8 -3.84 -23.91 -8.98
CA LEU A 8 -4.92 -23.21 -9.67
C LEU A 8 -4.42 -22.50 -10.93
N LYS A 9 -3.26 -21.84 -10.86
CA LYS A 9 -2.63 -21.18 -12.00
C LYS A 9 -2.29 -22.17 -13.11
N HIS A 10 -1.73 -23.33 -12.77
CA HIS A 10 -1.46 -24.39 -13.75
C HIS A 10 -2.74 -24.96 -14.38
N LYS A 11 -3.80 -25.17 -13.60
CA LYS A 11 -5.10 -25.60 -14.11
C LYS A 11 -5.73 -24.57 -15.03
N LEU A 12 -5.61 -23.26 -14.69
CA LEU A 12 -6.10 -22.19 -15.55
C LEU A 12 -5.35 -22.16 -16.89
N THR A 13 -4.02 -22.27 -16.87
CA THR A 13 -3.21 -22.34 -18.09
C THR A 13 -3.61 -23.51 -18.99
N ALA A 14 -3.97 -24.64 -18.41
CA ALA A 14 -4.47 -25.81 -19.15
C ALA A 14 -5.89 -25.62 -19.71
N LEU A 15 -6.68 -24.73 -19.16
CA LEU A 15 -8.05 -24.40 -19.59
C LEU A 15 -8.11 -23.24 -20.60
N GLN A 16 -7.03 -22.46 -20.76
CA GLN A 16 -6.96 -21.30 -21.67
C GLN A 16 -7.30 -21.63 -23.13
N THR A 17 -7.11 -22.88 -23.54
CA THR A 17 -7.47 -23.37 -24.91
C THR A 17 -8.94 -23.75 -25.08
N ARG A 18 -9.75 -23.73 -24.01
CA ARG A 18 -11.13 -24.26 -24.00
C ARG A 18 -12.19 -23.27 -23.54
N LEU A 19 -11.81 -22.13 -22.99
CA LEU A 19 -12.73 -21.13 -22.43
C LEU A 19 -12.71 -19.85 -23.27
N PRO A 20 -13.84 -19.12 -23.34
CA PRO A 20 -13.88 -17.78 -23.92
C PRO A 20 -12.93 -16.81 -23.20
N GLU A 21 -12.31 -15.91 -23.95
CA GLU A 21 -11.30 -14.95 -23.46
C GLU A 21 -11.80 -14.15 -22.24
N LYS A 22 -13.06 -13.78 -22.23
CA LYS A 22 -13.71 -13.04 -21.15
C LYS A 22 -13.83 -13.84 -19.84
N GLU A 23 -13.98 -15.16 -19.93
CA GLU A 23 -14.01 -16.03 -18.75
C GLU A 23 -12.59 -16.24 -18.18
N ILE A 24 -11.59 -16.28 -19.07
CA ILE A 24 -10.18 -16.35 -18.69
C ILE A 24 -9.76 -15.09 -17.95
N GLU A 25 -10.13 -13.91 -18.45
CA GLU A 25 -9.86 -12.64 -17.78
C GLU A 25 -10.50 -12.58 -16.38
N SER A 26 -11.78 -12.97 -16.25
CA SER A 26 -12.46 -13.01 -14.94
C SER A 26 -11.80 -13.97 -13.96
N MET A 27 -11.33 -15.12 -14.43
CA MET A 27 -10.61 -16.08 -13.60
C MET A 27 -9.21 -15.61 -13.22
N GLN A 28 -8.53 -14.89 -14.12
CA GLN A 28 -7.23 -14.27 -13.82
C GLN A 28 -7.37 -13.17 -12.78
N GLU A 29 -8.41 -12.34 -12.85
CA GLU A 29 -8.73 -11.34 -11.84
C GLU A 29 -9.01 -11.99 -10.47
N LEU A 30 -9.80 -13.06 -10.42
CA LEU A 30 -10.06 -13.81 -9.18
C LEU A 30 -8.78 -14.43 -8.60
N LEU A 31 -7.87 -14.93 -9.45
CA LEU A 31 -6.59 -15.46 -9.00
C LEU A 31 -5.67 -14.36 -8.47
N GLN A 32 -5.65 -13.18 -9.08
CA GLN A 32 -4.90 -12.04 -8.56
C GLN A 32 -5.40 -11.61 -7.18
N VAL A 33 -6.72 -11.58 -6.97
CA VAL A 33 -7.32 -11.30 -5.64
C VAL A 33 -6.89 -12.36 -4.62
N TYR A 34 -6.77 -13.62 -5.02
CA TYR A 34 -6.36 -14.70 -4.11
C TYR A 34 -4.87 -14.67 -3.77
N ASP A 35 -4.04 -14.21 -4.70
CA ASP A 35 -2.57 -14.08 -4.51
C ASP A 35 -2.19 -12.87 -3.64
N THR A 36 -3.08 -11.88 -3.57
CA THR A 36 -2.88 -10.65 -2.77
C THR A 36 -3.44 -10.75 -1.35
N THR A 37 -3.75 -11.95 -0.83
CA THR A 37 -4.17 -12.09 0.57
C THR A 37 -2.94 -11.99 1.47
N TYR A 38 -2.83 -10.89 2.18
CA TYR A 38 -1.74 -10.66 3.13
C TYR A 38 -1.98 -11.41 4.44
N HIS A 39 -0.93 -12.01 4.95
CA HIS A 39 -0.85 -12.68 6.25
C HIS A 39 0.42 -12.22 6.96
N THR A 40 0.40 -11.01 7.50
CA THR A 40 1.54 -10.41 8.19
C THR A 40 1.70 -10.92 9.63
N GLY A 41 0.71 -11.67 10.12
CA GLY A 41 0.65 -12.13 11.50
C GLY A 41 0.07 -11.10 12.49
N LEU A 42 -0.56 -10.05 11.95
CA LEU A 42 -1.32 -9.05 12.70
C LEU A 42 -2.65 -8.78 12.00
N ASP A 43 -3.74 -9.28 12.56
CA ASP A 43 -5.06 -9.31 11.91
C ASP A 43 -5.55 -7.94 11.42
N VAL A 44 -5.36 -6.88 12.22
CA VAL A 44 -5.76 -5.53 11.84
C VAL A 44 -5.01 -5.03 10.60
N LEU A 45 -3.73 -5.33 10.50
CA LEU A 45 -2.91 -4.97 9.33
C LEU A 45 -3.32 -5.78 8.10
N ASP A 46 -3.58 -7.06 8.28
CA ASP A 46 -4.05 -7.96 7.21
C ASP A 46 -5.39 -7.47 6.63
N ILE A 47 -6.32 -7.04 7.50
CA ILE A 47 -7.61 -6.47 7.07
C ILE A 47 -7.40 -5.21 6.21
N ILE A 48 -6.57 -4.27 6.68
CA ILE A 48 -6.31 -3.01 5.98
C ILE A 48 -5.65 -3.26 4.63
N LEU A 49 -4.60 -4.08 4.61
CA LEU A 49 -3.86 -4.40 3.38
C LEU A 49 -4.77 -5.07 2.36
N ASN A 50 -5.55 -6.07 2.78
CA ASN A 50 -6.44 -6.80 1.87
C ASN A 50 -7.55 -5.89 1.30
N GLU A 51 -8.10 -4.98 2.11
CA GLU A 51 -9.08 -4.01 1.66
C GLU A 51 -8.48 -3.03 0.65
N LYS A 52 -7.34 -2.40 0.99
CA LYS A 52 -6.69 -1.42 0.12
C LYS A 52 -6.15 -2.04 -1.17
N CYS A 53 -5.61 -3.25 -1.13
CA CYS A 53 -5.16 -3.95 -2.33
C CYS A 53 -6.32 -4.25 -3.28
N ARG A 54 -7.46 -4.69 -2.78
CA ARG A 54 -8.66 -4.91 -3.61
C ARG A 54 -9.13 -3.62 -4.28
N GLN A 55 -9.13 -2.49 -3.56
CA GLN A 55 -9.48 -1.18 -4.13
C GLN A 55 -8.45 -0.71 -5.17
N ALA A 56 -7.17 -0.97 -4.92
CA ALA A 56 -6.06 -0.61 -5.79
C ALA A 56 -6.06 -1.39 -7.11
N LEU A 57 -6.42 -2.68 -7.09
CA LEU A 57 -6.52 -3.53 -8.28
C LEU A 57 -7.50 -2.96 -9.31
N ALA A 58 -8.64 -2.42 -8.88
CA ALA A 58 -9.61 -1.78 -9.77
C ALA A 58 -9.02 -0.56 -10.51
N LYS A 59 -7.98 0.06 -9.95
CA LYS A 59 -7.24 1.19 -10.53
C LYS A 59 -5.95 0.77 -11.23
N LYS A 60 -5.70 -0.54 -11.39
CA LYS A 60 -4.44 -1.11 -11.93
C LYS A 60 -3.22 -0.67 -11.13
N ILE A 61 -3.34 -0.56 -9.81
CA ILE A 61 -2.27 -0.23 -8.88
C ILE A 61 -1.78 -1.51 -8.23
N SER A 62 -0.47 -1.74 -8.23
CA SER A 62 0.18 -2.85 -7.54
C SER A 62 0.65 -2.39 -6.17
N ILE A 63 0.21 -3.06 -5.11
CA ILE A 63 0.72 -2.86 -3.75
C ILE A 63 1.47 -4.11 -3.35
N THR A 64 2.67 -3.94 -2.81
CA THR A 64 3.46 -5.01 -2.19
C THR A 64 3.73 -4.66 -0.74
N CYS A 65 3.61 -5.64 0.15
CA CYS A 65 3.97 -5.47 1.55
C CYS A 65 4.91 -6.61 1.97
N MET A 66 6.05 -6.24 2.56
CA MET A 66 7.04 -7.17 3.10
C MET A 66 7.29 -6.86 4.57
N GLY A 67 7.39 -7.91 5.39
CA GLY A 67 7.72 -7.80 6.80
C GLY A 67 6.78 -8.59 7.71
N ASP A 68 7.08 -8.55 9.01
CA ASP A 68 6.30 -9.22 10.05
C ASP A 68 5.47 -8.19 10.82
N GLY A 69 4.16 -8.22 10.63
CA GLY A 69 3.23 -7.34 11.32
C GLY A 69 3.24 -7.51 12.85
N LYS A 70 3.74 -8.64 13.35
CA LYS A 70 3.87 -8.87 14.79
C LYS A 70 4.79 -7.85 15.47
N ALA A 71 5.71 -7.24 14.72
CA ALA A 71 6.57 -6.17 15.20
C ALA A 71 5.78 -4.95 15.69
N LEU A 72 4.53 -4.79 15.25
CA LEU A 72 3.64 -3.67 15.58
C LEU A 72 2.71 -3.94 16.78
N ARG A 73 2.83 -5.09 17.46
CA ARG A 73 1.93 -5.47 18.56
C ARG A 73 1.97 -4.55 19.78
N PHE A 74 2.97 -3.69 19.88
CA PHE A 74 3.06 -2.68 20.93
C PHE A 74 2.13 -1.48 20.67
N MET A 75 1.60 -1.34 19.46
CA MET A 75 0.71 -0.26 19.07
C MET A 75 -0.76 -0.61 19.32
N ASP A 76 -1.56 0.42 19.61
CA ASP A 76 -3.01 0.31 19.65
C ASP A 76 -3.60 -0.03 18.27
N THR A 77 -4.60 -0.90 18.25
CA THR A 77 -5.27 -1.35 17.01
C THR A 77 -5.79 -0.18 16.17
N MET A 78 -6.37 0.85 16.81
CA MET A 78 -6.91 2.02 16.11
C MET A 78 -5.80 2.89 15.52
N ASP A 79 -4.64 2.98 16.19
CA ASP A 79 -3.49 3.70 15.67
C ASP A 79 -2.89 2.97 14.47
N ILE A 80 -2.80 1.64 14.51
CA ILE A 80 -2.37 0.83 13.35
C ILE A 80 -3.32 1.07 12.17
N TYR A 81 -4.63 1.02 12.42
CA TYR A 81 -5.64 1.26 11.39
C TYR A 81 -5.48 2.64 10.77
N SER A 82 -5.35 3.69 11.60
CA SER A 82 -5.20 5.06 11.14
C SER A 82 -3.87 5.29 10.43
N LEU A 83 -2.78 4.73 10.94
CA LEU A 83 -1.43 4.88 10.37
C LEU A 83 -1.37 4.29 8.96
N PHE A 84 -1.67 3.01 8.83
CA PHE A 84 -1.60 2.31 7.53
C PHE A 84 -2.68 2.77 6.56
N GLY A 85 -3.86 3.12 7.06
CA GLY A 85 -4.91 3.74 6.27
C GLY A 85 -4.44 5.02 5.59
N ASN A 86 -3.84 5.95 6.35
CA ASN A 86 -3.31 7.21 5.82
C ASN A 86 -2.11 7.00 4.89
N ILE A 87 -1.18 6.10 5.23
CA ILE A 87 -0.02 5.78 4.38
C ILE A 87 -0.48 5.28 3.02
N LEU A 88 -1.34 4.25 3.00
CA LEU A 88 -1.79 3.62 1.76
C LEU A 88 -2.70 4.54 0.94
N GLU A 89 -3.53 5.35 1.59
CA GLU A 89 -4.37 6.33 0.89
C GLU A 89 -3.55 7.39 0.18
N ASN A 90 -2.56 7.97 0.86
CA ASN A 90 -1.64 8.92 0.26
C ASN A 90 -0.88 8.31 -0.93
N ALA A 91 -0.39 7.08 -0.79
CA ALA A 91 0.34 6.38 -1.84
C ALA A 91 -0.56 6.06 -3.05
N VAL A 92 -1.78 5.55 -2.84
CA VAL A 92 -2.76 5.28 -3.90
C VAL A 92 -3.09 6.55 -4.67
N GLU A 93 -3.39 7.64 -3.98
CA GLU A 93 -3.68 8.93 -4.62
C GLU A 93 -2.49 9.47 -5.44
N ALA A 94 -1.26 9.24 -4.97
CA ALA A 94 -0.07 9.69 -5.68
C ALA A 94 0.12 8.97 -7.01
N VAL A 95 -0.24 7.67 -7.09
CA VAL A 95 0.02 6.83 -8.27
C VAL A 95 -1.18 6.65 -9.19
N GLU A 96 -2.43 6.87 -8.74
CA GLU A 96 -3.63 6.51 -9.50
C GLU A 96 -3.74 7.14 -10.89
N ASN A 97 -3.11 8.29 -11.11
CA ASN A 97 -3.10 8.99 -12.40
C ASN A 97 -1.74 8.91 -13.12
N ILE A 98 -0.82 8.08 -12.66
CA ILE A 98 0.48 7.89 -13.30
C ILE A 98 0.32 7.04 -14.57
N GLU A 99 0.95 7.46 -15.64
CA GLU A 99 1.05 6.72 -16.89
C GLU A 99 2.52 6.45 -17.25
N PRO A 100 2.82 5.27 -17.79
CA PRO A 100 1.92 4.12 -18.03
C PRO A 100 1.54 3.40 -16.73
N ALA A 101 0.45 2.62 -16.74
CA ALA A 101 -0.13 1.99 -15.54
C ALA A 101 0.84 1.05 -14.81
N GLU A 102 1.82 0.48 -15.49
CA GLU A 102 2.88 -0.38 -14.91
C GLU A 102 3.74 0.35 -13.87
N LYS A 103 3.74 1.69 -13.89
CA LYS A 103 4.43 2.54 -12.90
C LYS A 103 3.59 2.81 -11.65
N ARG A 104 2.34 2.35 -11.60
CA ARG A 104 1.47 2.48 -10.42
C ARG A 104 1.83 1.42 -9.40
N VAL A 105 2.98 1.58 -8.77
CA VAL A 105 3.54 0.63 -7.81
C VAL A 105 3.70 1.30 -6.46
N ILE A 106 3.26 0.60 -5.41
CA ILE A 106 3.42 0.98 -4.01
C ILE A 106 4.15 -0.16 -3.32
N SER A 107 5.23 0.16 -2.61
CA SER A 107 5.97 -0.79 -1.78
C SER A 107 5.88 -0.37 -0.32
N LEU A 108 5.51 -1.30 0.54
CA LEU A 108 5.46 -1.13 1.98
C LEU A 108 6.38 -2.16 2.62
N THR A 109 7.25 -1.72 3.52
CA THR A 109 8.15 -2.60 4.26
C THR A 109 8.01 -2.35 5.76
N ILE A 110 7.98 -3.41 6.55
CA ILE A 110 7.96 -3.37 8.02
C ILE A 110 9.15 -4.16 8.51
N GLU A 111 10.09 -3.50 9.14
CA GLU A 111 11.33 -4.11 9.61
C GLU A 111 11.59 -3.76 11.07
N GLN A 112 11.85 -4.78 11.88
CA GLN A 112 12.30 -4.59 13.25
C GLN A 112 13.82 -4.66 13.30
N ARG A 113 14.46 -3.63 13.83
CA ARG A 113 15.91 -3.56 14.09
C ARG A 113 16.14 -3.26 15.57
N GLY A 114 16.44 -4.29 16.33
CA GLY A 114 16.54 -4.19 17.79
C GLY A 114 15.18 -3.84 18.41
N GLU A 115 15.12 -2.73 19.13
CA GLU A 115 13.90 -2.23 19.76
C GLU A 115 13.12 -1.24 18.87
N MET A 116 13.66 -0.89 17.69
CA MET A 116 13.02 0.01 16.75
C MET A 116 12.28 -0.75 15.66
N VAL A 117 11.14 -0.22 15.24
CA VAL A 117 10.40 -0.69 14.07
C VAL A 117 10.41 0.40 13.02
N PHE A 118 10.85 0.03 11.82
CA PHE A 118 10.85 0.88 10.64
C PHE A 118 9.67 0.50 9.75
N ILE A 119 8.90 1.49 9.37
CA ILE A 119 7.82 1.37 8.38
C ILE A 119 8.21 2.25 7.22
N ASP A 120 8.52 1.64 6.09
CA ASP A 120 8.93 2.35 4.89
C ASP A 120 7.86 2.16 3.81
N ALA A 121 7.38 3.27 3.25
CA ALA A 121 6.36 3.27 2.22
C ALA A 121 6.86 4.08 1.03
N MET A 122 7.01 3.42 -0.11
CA MET A 122 7.50 4.02 -1.34
C MET A 122 6.46 3.95 -2.44
N ASN A 123 6.31 5.04 -3.19
CA ASN A 123 5.48 5.08 -4.38
C ASN A 123 6.10 5.98 -5.46
N TYR A 124 5.87 5.63 -6.72
CA TYR A 124 6.26 6.49 -7.82
C TYR A 124 5.28 7.66 -7.95
N CYS A 125 5.77 8.88 -8.00
CA CYS A 125 4.94 10.08 -8.15
C CYS A 125 5.34 10.96 -9.35
N GLY A 126 6.28 10.48 -10.18
CA GLY A 126 6.78 11.22 -11.33
C GLY A 126 7.71 12.39 -10.94
N ASN A 127 8.02 13.21 -11.88
CA ASN A 127 8.93 14.38 -11.70
C ASN A 127 8.18 15.56 -11.03
N LYS A 128 7.57 15.35 -9.88
CA LYS A 128 6.93 16.42 -9.11
C LYS A 128 7.98 17.08 -8.22
N SER A 129 7.90 18.39 -8.07
CA SER A 129 8.61 19.10 -7.00
C SER A 129 7.71 19.18 -5.78
N LEU A 130 8.23 18.84 -4.61
CA LEU A 130 7.52 18.98 -3.34
C LEU A 130 8.06 20.21 -2.60
N THR A 131 7.14 20.98 -2.04
CA THR A 131 7.48 22.04 -1.11
C THR A 131 7.28 21.51 0.30
N TYR A 132 8.19 21.80 1.20
CA TYR A 132 8.16 21.27 2.57
C TYR A 132 7.88 22.39 3.58
N GLU A 133 7.07 22.10 4.57
CA GLU A 133 6.85 22.93 5.74
C GLU A 133 6.92 22.06 7.00
N ASN A 134 7.74 22.46 7.96
CA ASN A 134 8.00 21.69 9.19
C ASN A 134 8.41 20.22 8.92
N GLY A 135 9.21 19.99 7.88
CA GLY A 135 9.71 18.66 7.52
C GLY A 135 8.69 17.73 6.86
N LEU A 136 7.47 18.20 6.57
CA LEU A 136 6.48 17.46 5.80
C LEU A 136 6.18 18.17 4.48
N PRO A 137 5.90 17.42 3.39
CA PRO A 137 5.48 18.03 2.14
C PRO A 137 4.12 18.71 2.30
N ILE A 138 4.03 19.92 1.73
CA ILE A 138 2.77 20.66 1.66
C ILE A 138 1.86 19.98 0.63
N THR A 139 0.62 19.71 1.02
CA THR A 139 -0.37 19.21 0.07
C THR A 139 -0.68 20.26 -1.01
N THR A 140 -0.60 19.85 -2.27
CA THR A 140 -0.99 20.69 -3.42
C THR A 140 -2.50 20.62 -3.71
N LYS A 141 -3.27 19.90 -2.89
CA LYS A 141 -4.70 19.70 -3.11
C LYS A 141 -5.49 20.90 -2.62
N THR A 142 -6.07 21.63 -3.58
CA THR A 142 -7.11 22.61 -3.34
C THR A 142 -8.46 21.95 -3.62
N THR A 143 -9.20 21.59 -2.60
CA THR A 143 -10.62 21.25 -2.74
C THR A 143 -11.47 22.25 -1.96
N GLU A 144 -12.68 22.51 -2.47
CA GLU A 144 -13.64 23.49 -1.93
C GLU A 144 -14.03 23.24 -0.46
N TYR A 145 -13.65 22.13 0.14
CA TYR A 145 -14.02 21.72 1.52
C TYR A 145 -12.88 21.64 2.53
N GLY A 146 -11.65 22.09 2.22
CA GLY A 146 -10.61 22.35 3.22
C GLY A 146 -10.08 21.16 4.06
N TYR A 147 -10.44 19.91 3.74
CA TYR A 147 -10.11 18.72 4.56
C TYR A 147 -8.84 17.96 4.13
N HIS A 148 -7.94 18.56 3.35
CA HIS A 148 -6.72 17.89 2.89
C HIS A 148 -5.47 18.35 3.63
N GLY A 149 -4.55 17.42 3.89
CA GLY A 149 -3.30 17.65 4.61
C GLY A 149 -3.24 17.06 6.02
N PHE A 150 -4.30 16.37 6.45
CA PHE A 150 -4.33 15.72 7.76
C PHE A 150 -3.63 14.36 7.77
N GLY A 151 -3.51 13.66 6.63
CA GLY A 151 -2.94 12.33 6.56
C GLY A 151 -1.51 12.25 7.10
N LEU A 152 -0.58 13.06 6.57
CA LEU A 152 0.81 13.10 7.04
C LEU A 152 0.93 13.64 8.47
N LYS A 153 0.09 14.60 8.87
CA LYS A 153 0.05 15.10 10.25
C LYS A 153 -0.43 14.00 11.21
N SER A 154 -1.42 13.21 10.81
CA SER A 154 -1.91 12.07 11.58
C SER A 154 -0.84 10.98 11.71
N ILE A 155 -0.14 10.65 10.61
CA ILE A 155 0.99 9.72 10.62
C ILE A 155 2.05 10.18 11.62
N ARG A 156 2.46 11.46 11.58
CA ARG A 156 3.45 12.02 12.51
C ARG A 156 2.97 11.97 13.96
N ALA A 157 1.74 12.39 14.24
CA ALA A 157 1.19 12.35 15.59
C ALA A 157 1.14 10.93 16.17
N ILE A 158 0.84 9.94 15.33
CA ILE A 158 0.88 8.53 15.75
C ILE A 158 2.33 8.09 16.00
N ALA A 159 3.28 8.42 15.12
CA ALA A 159 4.68 8.08 15.33
C ALA A 159 5.22 8.67 16.63
N GLU A 160 4.98 9.96 16.89
CA GLU A 160 5.37 10.65 18.11
C GLU A 160 4.77 10.01 19.38
N LYS A 161 3.51 9.52 19.32
CA LYS A 161 2.87 8.78 20.42
C LYS A 161 3.66 7.55 20.85
N TYR A 162 4.39 6.94 19.91
CA TYR A 162 5.23 5.76 20.15
C TYR A 162 6.73 6.08 20.17
N ASN A 163 7.10 7.33 20.46
CA ASN A 163 8.47 7.85 20.51
C ASN A 163 9.24 7.68 19.18
N GLY A 164 8.52 7.69 18.06
CA GLY A 164 9.07 7.66 16.71
C GLY A 164 9.06 9.02 16.06
N ASP A 165 9.52 9.06 14.80
CA ASP A 165 9.48 10.25 13.94
C ASP A 165 9.12 9.83 12.51
N VAL A 166 8.83 10.81 11.66
CA VAL A 166 8.49 10.63 10.25
C VAL A 166 9.44 11.43 9.38
N GLU A 167 10.17 10.72 8.54
CA GLU A 167 10.98 11.32 7.48
C GLU A 167 10.29 11.11 6.13
N THR A 168 10.39 12.11 5.27
CA THR A 168 9.87 12.04 3.91
C THR A 168 10.92 12.52 2.93
N SER A 169 11.07 11.84 1.82
CA SER A 169 12.02 12.22 0.76
C SER A 169 11.42 11.98 -0.62
N LEU A 170 11.92 12.72 -1.60
CA LEU A 170 11.59 12.54 -3.00
C LEU A 170 12.89 12.43 -3.78
N THR A 171 13.17 11.27 -4.35
CA THR A 171 14.37 10.99 -5.12
C THR A 171 13.99 10.25 -6.40
N ASP A 172 14.43 10.75 -7.55
CA ASP A 172 14.18 10.13 -8.87
C ASP A 172 12.71 9.82 -9.17
N GLY A 173 11.81 10.65 -8.67
CA GLY A 173 10.36 10.49 -8.84
C GLY A 173 9.73 9.44 -7.93
N VAL A 174 10.45 8.95 -6.92
CA VAL A 174 9.95 8.05 -5.87
C VAL A 174 9.86 8.82 -4.56
N PHE A 175 8.67 8.78 -3.97
CA PHE A 175 8.35 9.35 -2.65
C PHE A 175 8.17 8.23 -1.66
#